data_47ae9f66ccf779c651b83170fb4ed58a
#
_entry.id   47ae9f66ccf779c651b83170fb4ed58a
#
_cell.length_a   1.000
_cell.length_b   1.000
_cell.length_c   1.000
_cell.angle_alpha   90.00
_cell.angle_beta   90.00
_cell.angle_gamma   90.00
#
_symmetry.space_group_name_H-M   'P 1'
#
loop_
_entity.id
_entity.type
_entity.pdbx_description
1 polymer ?
#
loop_
_entity_poly.entity_id
_entity_poly.type
_entity_poly.pdbx_seq_one_letter_code
_entity_poly.pdbx_strand_id
1 'polypeptide(L)'
;SATRFRKNADGTDAWRYDSSRNDLTLGTLFDEGYGIEGTEENYETLANQSGSKKVIVDRSSGEIQLDVDTSKEYLNEAGQISPRVNGEDWVHLILGQSAGGLRVSEWSEIWVELDFTLTKTNILSEEGGASQFQWIFSVKDKESVIGDYFWFNLTLYDNRYPVFEGTQMYDGGKADSTGKFIYAPPSSKLYEGSIETGKAYKIRLNIRPLLQEAFDIAKEKGALKESKFESMALNSLNIGWEVTNVAEVG
;
A
#
# COMPACT_ATOMS: atom_id res chain seq x y z
N SER A 1 -9.00 7.55 10.07
CA SER A 1 -9.64 7.18 8.81
C SER A 1 -9.94 5.70 8.75
N ALA A 2 -11.19 5.31 8.63
CA ALA A 2 -11.60 3.92 8.71
C ALA A 2 -11.49 3.26 7.33
N THR A 3 -10.57 2.31 7.19
CA THR A 3 -10.75 1.26 6.22
C THR A 3 -11.82 0.32 6.79
N ARG A 4 -13.03 0.37 6.28
CA ARG A 4 -14.08 -0.57 6.73
C ARG A 4 -13.77 -1.94 6.17
N PHE A 5 -13.29 -2.81 7.03
CA PHE A 5 -13.15 -4.22 6.73
C PHE A 5 -14.54 -4.89 6.77
N ARG A 6 -14.84 -5.73 5.77
CA ARG A 6 -16.09 -6.49 5.77
C ARG A 6 -16.07 -7.47 6.93
N LYS A 7 -17.21 -7.57 7.62
CA LYS A 7 -17.47 -8.70 8.52
C LYS A 7 -17.68 -9.96 7.71
N ASN A 8 -17.15 -11.06 8.19
CA ASN A 8 -17.47 -12.39 7.69
C ASN A 8 -18.96 -12.69 7.88
N ALA A 9 -19.49 -13.69 7.18
CA ALA A 9 -20.90 -14.11 7.29
C ALA A 9 -21.32 -14.51 8.72
N ASP A 10 -20.37 -14.89 9.56
CA ASP A 10 -20.56 -15.23 10.98
C ASP A 10 -20.52 -14.03 11.93
N GLY A 11 -20.38 -12.81 11.39
CA GLY A 11 -20.30 -11.57 12.16
C GLY A 11 -18.92 -11.26 12.74
N THR A 12 -17.90 -12.13 12.52
CA THR A 12 -16.52 -11.86 12.89
C THR A 12 -15.89 -10.87 11.91
N ASP A 13 -14.89 -10.10 12.37
CA ASP A 13 -14.16 -9.21 11.48
C ASP A 13 -13.38 -10.05 10.45
N ALA A 14 -13.50 -9.68 9.17
CA ALA A 14 -12.71 -10.30 8.10
C ALA A 14 -11.21 -10.01 8.27
N TRP A 15 -10.88 -9.07 9.13
CA TRP A 15 -9.56 -8.76 9.63
C TRP A 15 -9.45 -9.22 11.08
N ARG A 16 -8.53 -10.12 11.34
CA ARG A 16 -8.07 -10.44 12.67
C ARG A 16 -6.59 -10.10 12.75
N TYR A 17 -6.27 -9.16 13.61
CA TYR A 17 -4.99 -9.15 14.25
C TYR A 17 -4.96 -10.33 15.23
N ASP A 18 -4.16 -11.32 14.94
CA ASP A 18 -3.88 -12.42 15.87
C ASP A 18 -2.50 -12.22 16.47
N SER A 19 -2.46 -11.63 17.67
CA SER A 19 -1.23 -11.39 18.42
C SER A 19 -0.51 -12.69 18.81
N SER A 20 -1.16 -13.85 18.72
CA SER A 20 -0.55 -15.16 19.01
C SER A 20 0.27 -15.70 17.83
N ARG A 21 0.13 -15.12 16.65
CA ARG A 21 0.93 -15.42 15.48
C ARG A 21 1.83 -14.22 15.22
N ASN A 22 3.14 -14.42 15.28
CA ASN A 22 4.11 -13.48 14.71
C ASN A 22 3.95 -13.31 13.19
N ASP A 23 2.98 -13.98 12.59
CA ASP A 23 2.45 -13.77 11.26
C ASP A 23 1.44 -12.62 11.29
N LEU A 24 1.90 -11.43 11.59
CA LEU A 24 1.26 -10.24 11.07
C LEU A 24 1.39 -10.32 9.56
N THR A 25 0.35 -10.80 8.91
CA THR A 25 0.11 -10.59 7.48
C THR A 25 -0.29 -9.14 7.19
N LEU A 26 0.08 -8.25 8.08
CA LEU A 26 0.30 -6.85 7.86
C LEU A 26 1.55 -6.80 7.02
N GLY A 27 1.46 -6.79 5.70
CA GLY A 27 2.53 -6.86 4.74
C GLY A 27 3.92 -6.86 5.35
N THR A 28 4.90 -7.42 4.78
CA THR A 28 6.21 -7.62 5.37
C THR A 28 6.60 -6.47 6.30
N LEU A 29 6.31 -6.66 7.56
CA LEU A 29 6.91 -5.86 8.61
C LEU A 29 8.34 -6.34 8.65
N PHE A 30 9.27 -5.59 8.05
CA PHE A 30 10.63 -6.02 7.90
C PHE A 30 11.23 -6.42 9.24
N ASP A 31 11.71 -7.63 9.26
CA ASP A 31 12.76 -8.29 10.03
C ASP A 31 12.95 -7.97 11.53
N GLU A 32 12.34 -6.90 12.04
CA GLU A 32 12.37 -6.58 13.45
C GLU A 32 11.04 -7.00 14.09
N GLY A 33 11.12 -7.84 15.11
CA GLY A 33 9.94 -8.30 15.84
C GLY A 33 9.08 -7.13 16.33
N TYR A 34 7.80 -7.14 15.94
CA TYR A 34 6.84 -6.17 16.48
C TYR A 34 6.34 -6.67 17.82
N GLY A 35 6.40 -5.78 18.81
CA GLY A 35 5.78 -6.00 20.12
C GLY A 35 4.48 -5.21 20.24
N ILE A 36 3.60 -5.63 21.14
CA ILE A 36 2.49 -4.80 21.59
C ILE A 36 3.11 -3.71 22.48
N GLU A 37 3.05 -2.45 22.03
CA GLU A 37 3.55 -1.32 22.81
C GLU A 37 2.57 -0.92 23.91
N GLY A 38 1.26 -1.10 23.69
CA GLY A 38 0.23 -0.82 24.67
C GLY A 38 -1.14 -1.31 24.23
N THR A 39 -2.00 -1.59 25.21
CA THR A 39 -3.42 -1.87 24.99
C THR A 39 -4.20 -0.94 25.90
N GLU A 40 -4.90 0.01 25.32
CA GLU A 40 -5.92 0.82 26.00
C GLU A 40 -7.30 0.20 25.72
N GLU A 41 -8.34 0.61 26.44
CA GLU A 41 -9.67 -0.04 26.41
C GLU A 41 -10.20 -0.33 24.99
N ASN A 42 -9.91 0.56 24.03
CA ASN A 42 -10.36 0.41 22.64
C ASN A 42 -9.22 0.41 21.61
N TYR A 43 -7.98 0.65 22.04
CA TYR A 43 -6.84 0.80 21.13
C TYR A 43 -5.81 -0.30 21.34
N GLU A 44 -5.28 -0.81 20.26
CA GLU A 44 -4.12 -1.67 20.23
C GLU A 44 -3.03 -1.03 19.39
N THR A 45 -1.87 -0.82 19.99
CA THR A 45 -0.71 -0.24 19.32
C THR A 45 0.37 -1.30 19.16
N LEU A 46 0.82 -1.46 17.93
CA LEU A 46 1.94 -2.30 17.56
C LEU A 46 3.06 -1.41 17.07
N ALA A 47 4.25 -1.63 17.60
CA ALA A 47 5.42 -0.89 17.16
C ALA A 47 6.60 -1.83 16.99
N ASN A 48 7.50 -1.50 16.05
CA ASN A 48 8.79 -2.15 15.97
C ASN A 48 9.74 -1.61 17.08
N GLN A 49 10.87 -2.28 17.28
CA GLN A 49 11.80 -1.99 18.37
C GLN A 49 12.34 -0.55 18.34
N SER A 50 12.63 -0.01 17.15
CA SER A 50 13.09 1.38 16.98
C SER A 50 11.96 2.40 17.19
N GLY A 51 10.69 1.97 17.17
CA GLY A 51 9.53 2.84 17.17
C GLY A 51 9.40 3.67 15.89
N SER A 52 10.04 3.23 14.80
CA SER A 52 9.96 3.87 13.48
C SER A 52 8.66 3.56 12.76
N LYS A 53 8.01 2.45 13.10
CA LYS A 53 6.76 1.99 12.50
C LYS A 53 5.75 1.67 13.58
N LYS A 54 4.53 2.17 13.41
CA LYS A 54 3.42 1.90 14.33
C LYS A 54 2.15 1.60 13.56
N VAL A 55 1.41 0.61 14.04
CA VAL A 55 0.04 0.33 13.64
C VAL A 55 -0.84 0.53 14.86
N ILE A 56 -1.82 1.41 14.77
CA ILE A 56 -2.78 1.67 15.85
C ILE A 56 -4.16 1.23 15.35
N VAL A 57 -4.80 0.35 16.08
CA VAL A 57 -6.13 -0.17 15.76
C VAL A 57 -7.12 0.29 16.81
N ASP A 58 -8.12 1.06 16.39
CA ASP A 58 -9.31 1.32 17.21
C ASP A 58 -10.34 0.22 16.97
N ARG A 59 -10.51 -0.64 17.97
CA ARG A 59 -11.43 -1.78 17.90
C ARG A 59 -12.90 -1.37 17.91
N SER A 60 -13.22 -0.17 18.39
CA SER A 60 -14.59 0.32 18.48
C SER A 60 -15.10 0.83 17.14
N SER A 61 -14.25 1.52 16.37
CA SER A 61 -14.57 2.08 15.06
C SER A 61 -14.10 1.21 13.89
N GLY A 62 -13.12 0.33 14.11
CA GLY A 62 -12.39 -0.40 13.07
C GLY A 62 -11.40 0.49 12.31
N GLU A 63 -11.04 1.63 12.87
CA GLU A 63 -10.06 2.54 12.31
C GLU A 63 -8.65 1.99 12.51
N ILE A 64 -7.81 2.13 11.47
CA ILE A 64 -6.40 1.73 11.51
C ILE A 64 -5.55 2.94 11.12
N GLN A 65 -4.59 3.27 11.97
CA GLN A 65 -3.58 4.28 11.70
C GLN A 65 -2.23 3.60 11.43
N LEU A 66 -1.52 4.10 10.43
CA LEU A 66 -0.21 3.63 10.02
C LEU A 66 0.78 4.78 10.11
N ASP A 67 1.72 4.72 11.06
CA ASP A 67 2.74 5.75 11.25
C ASP A 67 4.12 5.23 10.86
N VAL A 68 4.87 6.03 10.14
CA VAL A 68 6.27 5.76 9.76
C VAL A 68 7.14 6.96 10.06
N ASP A 69 8.28 6.72 10.71
CA ASP A 69 9.31 7.71 11.03
C ASP A 69 10.68 7.19 10.57
N THR A 70 11.03 7.52 9.32
CA THR A 70 12.28 7.07 8.73
C THR A 70 13.52 7.78 9.25
N SER A 71 13.37 8.84 10.05
CA SER A 71 14.50 9.45 10.76
C SER A 71 15.16 8.51 11.78
N LYS A 72 14.46 7.42 12.14
CA LYS A 72 14.95 6.36 13.00
C LYS A 72 15.52 5.16 12.27
N GLU A 73 15.42 5.13 10.95
CA GLU A 73 15.90 4.03 10.12
C GLU A 73 17.04 4.44 9.19
N TYR A 74 16.97 5.61 8.57
CA TYR A 74 18.02 6.13 7.71
C TYR A 74 19.10 6.83 8.53
N LEU A 75 19.96 6.00 9.13
CA LEU A 75 21.03 6.43 10.03
C LEU A 75 22.38 5.89 9.54
N ASN A 76 23.44 6.71 9.66
CA ASN A 76 24.81 6.25 9.48
C ASN A 76 25.31 5.49 10.75
N GLU A 77 26.51 4.96 10.69
CA GLU A 77 27.16 4.24 11.81
C GLU A 77 27.29 5.08 13.09
N ALA A 78 27.29 6.40 12.98
CA ALA A 78 27.32 7.32 14.13
C ALA A 78 25.92 7.66 14.69
N GLY A 79 24.85 7.05 14.13
CA GLY A 79 23.48 7.32 14.53
C GLY A 79 22.93 8.67 14.05
N GLN A 80 23.56 9.28 13.05
CA GLN A 80 23.12 10.53 12.47
C GLN A 80 22.26 10.24 11.21
N ILE A 81 21.27 11.09 10.96
CA ILE A 81 20.43 10.98 9.76
C ILE A 81 21.32 10.94 8.50
N SER A 82 21.11 9.89 7.71
CA SER A 82 21.81 9.65 6.44
C SER A 82 20.76 9.21 5.42
N PRO A 83 20.34 10.11 4.51
CA PRO A 83 19.34 9.78 3.51
C PRO A 83 19.73 8.54 2.69
N ARG A 84 18.72 7.75 2.35
CA ARG A 84 18.87 6.54 1.54
C ARG A 84 19.54 6.82 0.21
N VAL A 85 20.45 5.93 -0.21
CA VAL A 85 21.01 5.95 -1.56
C VAL A 85 20.33 4.94 -2.48
N ASN A 86 20.45 5.14 -3.78
CA ASN A 86 19.83 4.23 -4.75
C ASN A 86 20.39 2.81 -4.62
N GLY A 87 19.49 1.82 -4.59
CA GLY A 87 19.82 0.41 -4.40
C GLY A 87 19.64 -0.12 -2.97
N GLU A 88 19.54 0.76 -1.99
CA GLU A 88 19.18 0.37 -0.62
C GLU A 88 17.70 0.04 -0.50
N ASP A 89 17.34 -0.73 0.52
CA ASP A 89 15.96 -1.11 0.80
C ASP A 89 15.06 0.08 1.10
N TRP A 90 13.79 -0.09 0.83
CA TRP A 90 12.76 0.90 1.09
C TRP A 90 12.12 0.64 2.44
N VAL A 91 12.05 1.65 3.26
CA VAL A 91 11.23 1.58 4.46
C VAL A 91 9.76 1.57 4.05
N HIS A 92 9.01 0.60 4.52
CA HIS A 92 7.58 0.55 4.27
C HIS A 92 6.78 -0.03 5.45
N LEU A 93 5.53 0.34 5.52
CA LEU A 93 4.53 -0.18 6.43
C LEU A 93 3.25 -0.41 5.64
N ILE A 94 2.99 -1.65 5.28
CA ILE A 94 1.94 -2.02 4.35
C ILE A 94 1.05 -3.11 4.97
N LEU A 95 -0.27 -2.90 4.92
CA LEU A 95 -1.27 -3.91 5.27
C LEU A 95 -1.62 -4.73 4.04
N GLY A 96 -1.44 -6.04 4.10
CA GLY A 96 -1.78 -6.95 3.02
C GLY A 96 -3.07 -7.72 3.28
N GLN A 97 -3.84 -7.98 2.21
CA GLN A 97 -5.04 -8.79 2.25
C GLN A 97 -5.18 -9.63 0.98
N SER A 98 -5.65 -10.88 1.13
CA SER A 98 -6.05 -11.68 -0.02
C SER A 98 -7.34 -11.13 -0.63
N ALA A 99 -7.38 -10.99 -1.95
CA ALA A 99 -8.59 -10.63 -2.69
C ALA A 99 -9.38 -11.86 -3.18
N GLY A 100 -9.00 -13.07 -2.72
CA GLY A 100 -9.72 -14.30 -3.01
C GLY A 100 -9.62 -14.79 -4.45
N GLY A 101 -8.81 -14.15 -5.28
CA GLY A 101 -8.65 -14.54 -6.70
C GLY A 101 -9.87 -14.25 -7.56
N LEU A 102 -10.56 -13.14 -7.30
CA LEU A 102 -11.72 -12.67 -8.05
C LEU A 102 -11.32 -12.44 -9.53
N ARG A 103 -11.89 -13.21 -10.46
CA ARG A 103 -11.68 -13.00 -11.92
C ARG A 103 -12.30 -11.69 -12.37
N VAL A 104 -11.47 -10.80 -12.91
CA VAL A 104 -11.89 -9.43 -13.27
C VAL A 104 -12.92 -9.41 -14.40
N SER A 105 -12.79 -10.33 -15.36
CA SER A 105 -13.67 -10.42 -16.52
C SER A 105 -15.10 -10.90 -16.21
N GLU A 106 -15.30 -11.57 -15.08
CA GLU A 106 -16.61 -12.10 -14.67
C GLU A 106 -17.55 -11.01 -14.11
N TRP A 107 -17.04 -9.80 -13.91
CA TRP A 107 -17.77 -8.69 -13.31
C TRP A 107 -17.85 -7.50 -14.24
N SER A 108 -19.03 -6.91 -14.36
CA SER A 108 -19.22 -5.65 -15.10
C SER A 108 -18.67 -4.44 -14.33
N GLU A 109 -18.68 -4.51 -13.00
CA GLU A 109 -18.22 -3.47 -12.10
C GLU A 109 -17.48 -4.09 -10.90
N ILE A 110 -16.40 -3.42 -10.48
CA ILE A 110 -15.64 -3.76 -9.26
C ILE A 110 -15.42 -2.46 -8.52
N TRP A 111 -16.18 -2.26 -7.46
CA TRP A 111 -16.11 -1.05 -6.66
C TRP A 111 -15.15 -1.21 -5.49
N VAL A 112 -14.27 -0.22 -5.32
CA VAL A 112 -13.43 -0.05 -4.14
C VAL A 112 -13.85 1.21 -3.41
N GLU A 113 -13.87 1.14 -2.09
CA GLU A 113 -14.23 2.26 -1.21
C GLU A 113 -13.19 2.39 -0.10
N LEU A 114 -12.75 3.61 0.16
CA LEU A 114 -11.79 3.93 1.21
C LEU A 114 -12.08 5.32 1.77
N ASP A 115 -12.21 5.39 3.08
CA ASP A 115 -12.18 6.65 3.82
C ASP A 115 -10.80 6.77 4.48
N PHE A 116 -10.08 7.88 4.26
CA PHE A 116 -8.75 8.07 4.85
C PHE A 116 -8.47 9.53 5.19
N THR A 117 -7.52 9.73 6.10
CA THR A 117 -6.99 11.05 6.49
C THR A 117 -5.49 10.91 6.65
N LEU A 118 -4.71 11.79 6.04
CA LEU A 118 -3.31 11.92 6.42
C LEU A 118 -3.24 12.67 7.73
N THR A 119 -2.72 12.05 8.78
CA THR A 119 -2.62 12.67 10.11
C THR A 119 -1.32 13.45 10.27
N LYS A 120 -0.28 13.06 9.53
CA LYS A 120 1.06 13.65 9.61
C LYS A 120 1.78 13.53 8.27
N THR A 121 2.44 14.63 7.86
CA THR A 121 3.29 14.68 6.64
C THR A 121 4.46 15.63 6.88
N ASN A 122 5.38 15.26 7.78
CA ASN A 122 6.57 16.05 8.09
C ASN A 122 7.76 15.52 7.28
N ILE A 123 8.11 16.20 6.20
CA ILE A 123 9.26 15.86 5.36
C ILE A 123 10.51 16.54 5.92
N LEU A 124 11.43 15.75 6.44
CA LEU A 124 12.69 16.21 7.04
C LEU A 124 13.80 16.36 6.00
N SER A 125 13.79 15.53 4.96
CA SER A 125 14.66 15.63 3.80
C SER A 125 13.98 15.00 2.59
N GLU A 126 14.06 15.65 1.44
CA GLU A 126 13.60 15.10 0.14
C GLU A 126 14.66 14.22 -0.53
N GLU A 127 15.89 14.21 0.01
CA GLU A 127 16.94 13.34 -0.49
C GLU A 127 16.60 11.87 -0.29
N GLY A 128 16.98 11.03 -1.23
CA GLY A 128 16.77 9.58 -1.17
C GLY A 128 15.43 9.09 -1.75
N GLY A 129 14.47 9.99 -2.01
CA GLY A 129 13.24 9.57 -2.66
C GLY A 129 11.95 10.28 -2.22
N ALA A 130 10.95 9.53 -1.83
CA ALA A 130 9.59 10.01 -1.60
C ALA A 130 8.91 9.34 -0.42
N SER A 131 7.88 9.99 0.10
CA SER A 131 6.85 9.38 0.97
C SER A 131 5.60 9.17 0.16
N GLN A 132 5.19 7.91 0.00
CA GLN A 132 4.03 7.52 -0.78
C GLN A 132 3.05 6.73 0.09
N PHE A 133 1.78 7.14 0.09
CA PHE A 133 0.69 6.33 0.62
C PHE A 133 -0.08 5.72 -0.55
N GLN A 134 -0.08 4.39 -0.63
CA GLN A 134 -0.56 3.67 -1.79
C GLN A 134 -1.56 2.58 -1.44
N TRP A 135 -2.51 2.34 -2.34
CA TRP A 135 -3.39 1.18 -2.32
C TRP A 135 -3.10 0.35 -3.57
N ILE A 136 -2.45 -0.79 -3.38
CA ILE A 136 -1.83 -1.59 -4.43
C ILE A 136 -2.59 -2.89 -4.58
N PHE A 137 -2.93 -3.26 -5.82
CA PHE A 137 -3.58 -4.51 -6.15
C PHE A 137 -2.65 -5.37 -7.01
N SER A 138 -2.46 -6.62 -6.61
CA SER A 138 -1.81 -7.62 -7.46
C SER A 138 -2.86 -8.24 -8.36
N VAL A 139 -2.72 -8.05 -9.67
CA VAL A 139 -3.62 -8.59 -10.68
C VAL A 139 -2.91 -9.70 -11.42
N LYS A 140 -3.26 -10.96 -11.09
CA LYS A 140 -2.52 -12.14 -11.48
C LYS A 140 -3.26 -12.95 -12.55
N ASP A 141 -2.53 -13.42 -13.54
CA ASP A 141 -3.02 -14.43 -14.49
C ASP A 141 -3.14 -15.79 -13.82
N LYS A 142 -4.35 -16.32 -13.70
CA LYS A 142 -4.62 -17.62 -13.10
C LYS A 142 -4.22 -18.81 -13.97
N GLU A 143 -3.98 -18.57 -15.25
CA GLU A 143 -3.63 -19.61 -16.23
C GLU A 143 -2.14 -19.58 -16.58
N SER A 144 -1.42 -18.54 -16.14
CA SER A 144 0.02 -18.42 -16.39
C SER A 144 0.82 -19.42 -15.59
N VAL A 145 1.58 -20.29 -16.28
CA VAL A 145 2.51 -21.25 -15.66
C VAL A 145 3.73 -20.58 -15.05
N ILE A 146 4.09 -19.37 -15.51
CA ILE A 146 5.21 -18.58 -14.99
C ILE A 146 4.77 -17.56 -13.92
N GLY A 147 3.48 -17.55 -13.60
CA GLY A 147 2.93 -16.68 -12.56
C GLY A 147 2.89 -15.21 -12.93
N ASP A 148 2.53 -14.88 -14.18
CA ASP A 148 2.43 -13.50 -14.64
C ASP A 148 1.40 -12.69 -13.85
N TYR A 149 1.77 -11.46 -13.55
CA TYR A 149 0.92 -10.47 -12.91
C TYR A 149 1.42 -9.05 -13.18
N PHE A 150 0.59 -8.07 -12.87
CA PHE A 150 0.98 -6.66 -12.81
C PHE A 150 0.48 -6.02 -11.52
N TRP A 151 1.08 -4.89 -11.17
CA TRP A 151 0.64 -4.05 -10.07
C TRP A 151 -0.29 -2.97 -10.57
N PHE A 152 -1.49 -2.90 -9.99
CA PHE A 152 -2.43 -1.81 -10.17
C PHE A 152 -2.43 -0.96 -8.90
N ASN A 153 -1.86 0.26 -8.98
CA ASN A 153 -1.64 1.11 -7.83
C ASN A 153 -2.59 2.31 -7.85
N LEU A 154 -3.30 2.54 -6.77
CA LEU A 154 -3.99 3.79 -6.49
C LEU A 154 -3.08 4.61 -5.56
N THR A 155 -2.35 5.58 -6.14
CA THR A 155 -1.49 6.47 -5.37
C THR A 155 -2.35 7.51 -4.66
N LEU A 156 -2.50 7.34 -3.34
CA LEU A 156 -3.35 8.17 -2.50
C LEU A 156 -2.63 9.45 -2.09
N TYR A 157 -1.32 9.39 -1.91
CA TYR A 157 -0.46 10.52 -1.63
C TYR A 157 0.96 10.26 -2.12
N ASP A 158 1.60 11.31 -2.62
CA ASP A 158 3.04 11.33 -2.95
C ASP A 158 3.55 12.74 -2.67
N ASN A 159 4.49 12.90 -1.75
CA ASN A 159 4.98 14.22 -1.34
C ASN A 159 5.62 15.05 -2.47
N ARG A 160 6.04 14.39 -3.55
CA ARG A 160 6.66 15.06 -4.72
C ARG A 160 5.64 15.74 -5.63
N TYR A 161 4.36 15.32 -5.55
CA TYR A 161 3.34 15.75 -6.51
C TYR A 161 2.07 16.19 -5.77
N PRO A 162 1.73 17.49 -5.81
CA PRO A 162 0.43 17.97 -5.30
C PRO A 162 -0.75 17.28 -5.97
N VAL A 163 -0.61 16.99 -7.28
CA VAL A 163 -1.52 16.17 -8.08
C VAL A 163 -0.68 15.14 -8.81
N PHE A 164 -0.96 13.87 -8.58
CA PHE A 164 -0.23 12.78 -9.23
C PHE A 164 -0.84 12.49 -10.61
N GLU A 165 -0.03 12.62 -11.66
CA GLU A 165 -0.48 12.49 -13.08
C GLU A 165 -0.59 11.03 -13.56
N GLY A 166 -0.30 10.07 -12.69
CA GLY A 166 -0.26 8.65 -13.05
C GLY A 166 1.10 8.19 -13.54
N THR A 167 1.29 6.86 -13.58
CA THR A 167 2.53 6.28 -14.10
C THR A 167 2.31 4.91 -14.71
N GLN A 168 3.21 4.54 -15.62
CA GLN A 168 3.28 3.28 -16.33
C GLN A 168 4.75 2.87 -16.42
N MET A 169 5.20 2.01 -15.54
CA MET A 169 6.60 1.65 -15.39
C MET A 169 6.80 0.18 -15.02
N TYR A 170 8.01 -0.28 -15.04
CA TYR A 170 8.37 -1.57 -14.45
C TYR A 170 8.90 -1.36 -13.04
N ASP A 171 8.52 -2.26 -12.14
CA ASP A 171 9.03 -2.28 -10.77
C ASP A 171 10.55 -2.45 -10.78
N GLY A 172 11.25 -1.49 -10.17
CA GLY A 172 12.71 -1.41 -10.19
C GLY A 172 13.24 -0.50 -9.07
N GLY A 173 14.54 -0.27 -9.06
CA GLY A 173 15.19 0.68 -8.15
C GLY A 173 15.65 0.11 -6.82
N LYS A 174 15.44 -1.20 -6.57
CA LYS A 174 16.00 -1.95 -5.43
C LYS A 174 16.39 -3.37 -5.84
N ALA A 175 17.22 -4.03 -5.02
CA ALA A 175 17.79 -5.33 -5.36
C ALA A 175 16.73 -6.44 -5.50
N ASP A 176 15.65 -6.37 -4.73
CA ASP A 176 14.54 -7.35 -4.69
C ASP A 176 13.32 -6.94 -5.51
N SER A 177 13.49 -5.99 -6.44
CA SER A 177 12.42 -5.54 -7.35
C SER A 177 11.83 -6.71 -8.13
N THR A 178 10.53 -6.72 -8.30
CA THR A 178 9.82 -7.81 -8.98
C THR A 178 9.99 -7.78 -10.50
N GLY A 179 10.37 -6.64 -11.07
CA GLY A 179 10.44 -6.41 -12.52
C GLY A 179 9.07 -6.44 -13.20
N LYS A 180 7.97 -6.47 -12.44
CA LYS A 180 6.62 -6.51 -12.98
C LYS A 180 6.13 -5.13 -13.40
N PHE A 181 5.20 -5.11 -14.34
CA PHE A 181 4.60 -3.87 -14.81
C PHE A 181 3.74 -3.23 -13.71
N ILE A 182 3.87 -1.93 -13.56
CA ILE A 182 3.08 -1.09 -12.66
C ILE A 182 2.24 -0.14 -13.49
N TYR A 183 0.94 -0.11 -13.22
CA TYR A 183 0.04 0.91 -13.70
C TYR A 183 -0.56 1.65 -12.51
N ALA A 184 -0.43 2.97 -12.49
CA ALA A 184 -1.11 3.84 -11.54
C ALA A 184 -1.86 4.93 -12.31
N PRO A 185 -3.19 5.02 -12.20
CA PRO A 185 -3.96 6.09 -12.81
C PRO A 185 -3.65 7.43 -12.13
N PRO A 186 -3.94 8.57 -12.78
CA PRO A 186 -3.80 9.87 -12.15
C PRO A 186 -4.74 10.02 -10.95
N SER A 187 -4.28 10.76 -9.93
CA SER A 187 -5.04 10.98 -8.70
C SER A 187 -6.39 11.69 -8.91
N SER A 188 -6.55 12.41 -10.01
CA SER A 188 -7.82 13.01 -10.43
C SER A 188 -8.95 12.01 -10.68
N LYS A 189 -8.64 10.71 -10.82
CA LYS A 189 -9.63 9.63 -10.83
C LYS A 189 -10.13 9.27 -9.43
N LEU A 190 -9.42 9.67 -8.39
CA LEU A 190 -9.68 9.31 -6.99
C LEU A 190 -10.33 10.46 -6.21
N TYR A 191 -9.83 11.67 -6.39
CA TYR A 191 -10.25 12.88 -5.69
C TYR A 191 -9.89 14.14 -6.48
N GLU A 192 -10.45 15.27 -6.10
CA GLU A 192 -10.14 16.58 -6.70
C GLU A 192 -9.01 17.28 -5.91
N GLY A 193 -8.09 17.89 -6.64
CA GLY A 193 -7.00 18.69 -6.09
C GLY A 193 -5.91 17.89 -5.39
N SER A 194 -5.30 18.49 -4.37
CA SER A 194 -4.24 17.91 -3.55
C SER A 194 -4.77 17.36 -2.23
N ILE A 195 -4.07 16.38 -1.67
CA ILE A 195 -4.35 15.88 -0.32
C ILE A 195 -3.76 16.85 0.72
N GLU A 196 -4.60 17.23 1.68
CA GLU A 196 -4.27 18.10 2.80
C GLU A 196 -4.22 17.29 4.10
N THR A 197 -3.18 17.48 4.91
CA THR A 197 -3.04 16.84 6.23
C THR A 197 -4.21 17.27 7.14
N GLY A 198 -4.78 16.31 7.86
CA GLY A 198 -5.91 16.53 8.77
C GLY A 198 -7.29 16.58 8.11
N LYS A 199 -7.36 16.52 6.78
CA LYS A 199 -8.62 16.50 6.04
C LYS A 199 -9.02 15.07 5.68
N ALA A 200 -10.29 14.75 5.92
CA ALA A 200 -10.84 13.44 5.55
C ALA A 200 -11.19 13.38 4.06
N TYR A 201 -10.82 12.28 3.43
CA TYR A 201 -11.12 11.96 2.04
C TYR A 201 -11.91 10.68 1.95
N LYS A 202 -12.83 10.64 0.99
CA LYS A 202 -13.61 9.45 0.67
C LYS A 202 -13.45 9.11 -0.80
N ILE A 203 -12.92 7.93 -1.05
CA ILE A 203 -12.78 7.38 -2.39
C ILE A 203 -13.88 6.34 -2.61
N ARG A 204 -14.53 6.42 -3.75
CA ARG A 204 -15.41 5.39 -4.26
C ARG A 204 -15.19 5.28 -5.76
N LEU A 205 -14.57 4.18 -6.20
CA LEU A 205 -14.11 4.04 -7.58
C LEU A 205 -14.49 2.67 -8.15
N ASN A 206 -15.06 2.66 -9.35
CA ASN A 206 -15.16 1.43 -10.13
C ASN A 206 -13.84 1.19 -10.85
N ILE A 207 -13.05 0.24 -10.35
CA ILE A 207 -11.73 -0.06 -10.90
C ILE A 207 -11.77 -0.99 -12.12
N ARG A 208 -12.92 -1.61 -12.43
CA ARG A 208 -13.02 -2.60 -13.51
C ARG A 208 -12.54 -2.06 -14.89
N PRO A 209 -12.98 -0.86 -15.35
CA PRO A 209 -12.48 -0.30 -16.60
C PRO A 209 -10.99 0.06 -16.55
N LEU A 210 -10.49 0.53 -15.41
CA LEU A 210 -9.06 0.86 -15.23
C LEU A 210 -8.18 -0.40 -15.22
N LEU A 211 -8.68 -1.52 -14.74
CA LEU A 211 -7.97 -2.81 -14.80
C LEU A 211 -7.86 -3.32 -16.25
N GLN A 212 -8.88 -3.08 -17.08
CA GLN A 212 -8.79 -3.39 -18.51
C GLN A 212 -7.74 -2.49 -19.19
N GLU A 213 -7.81 -1.18 -18.95
CA GLU A 213 -6.85 -0.20 -19.49
C GLU A 213 -5.41 -0.57 -19.08
N ALA A 214 -5.20 -0.88 -17.80
CA ALA A 214 -3.89 -1.29 -17.29
C ALA A 214 -3.35 -2.55 -17.97
N PHE A 215 -4.21 -3.54 -18.20
CA PHE A 215 -3.86 -4.76 -18.89
C PHE A 215 -3.46 -4.50 -20.34
N ASP A 216 -4.26 -3.71 -21.07
CA ASP A 216 -4.01 -3.39 -22.47
C ASP A 216 -2.69 -2.63 -22.62
N ILE A 217 -2.43 -1.63 -21.79
CA ILE A 217 -1.17 -0.89 -21.76
C ILE A 217 0.01 -1.80 -21.38
N ALA A 218 -0.16 -2.70 -20.41
CA ALA A 218 0.89 -3.67 -20.05
C ALA A 218 1.31 -4.52 -21.25
N LYS A 219 0.32 -4.99 -22.05
CA LYS A 219 0.58 -5.75 -23.28
C LYS A 219 1.29 -4.91 -24.33
N GLU A 220 0.88 -3.69 -24.57
CA GLU A 220 1.54 -2.75 -25.51
C GLU A 220 3.00 -2.51 -25.14
N LYS A 221 3.30 -2.43 -23.84
CA LYS A 221 4.67 -2.27 -23.32
C LYS A 221 5.47 -3.57 -23.23
N GLY A 222 4.92 -4.69 -23.69
CA GLY A 222 5.60 -5.97 -23.77
C GLY A 222 5.56 -6.82 -22.50
N ALA A 223 4.78 -6.42 -21.48
CA ALA A 223 4.43 -7.28 -20.35
C ALA A 223 3.23 -8.19 -20.72
N LEU A 224 3.00 -9.24 -19.92
CA LEU A 224 1.83 -10.12 -20.00
C LEU A 224 1.59 -10.71 -21.43
N LYS A 225 2.67 -11.01 -22.17
CA LYS A 225 2.60 -11.34 -23.60
C LYS A 225 1.61 -12.46 -23.92
N GLU A 226 1.62 -13.51 -23.12
CA GLU A 226 0.79 -14.71 -23.31
C GLU A 226 -0.52 -14.65 -22.53
N SER A 227 -0.66 -13.69 -21.62
CA SER A 227 -1.84 -13.56 -20.76
C SER A 227 -3.05 -13.05 -21.54
N LYS A 228 -4.23 -13.45 -21.09
CA LYS A 228 -5.53 -12.97 -21.58
C LYS A 228 -6.26 -12.27 -20.45
N PHE A 229 -7.04 -11.24 -20.78
CA PHE A 229 -7.77 -10.51 -19.74
C PHE A 229 -8.76 -11.41 -18.98
N GLU A 230 -9.32 -12.41 -19.66
CA GLU A 230 -10.26 -13.38 -19.11
C GLU A 230 -9.66 -14.23 -18.00
N SER A 231 -8.33 -14.42 -18.00
CA SER A 231 -7.62 -15.17 -16.95
C SER A 231 -7.13 -14.29 -15.80
N MET A 232 -7.21 -12.95 -15.92
CA MET A 232 -6.76 -12.03 -14.89
C MET A 232 -7.68 -12.01 -13.68
N ALA A 233 -7.09 -12.01 -12.50
CA ALA A 233 -7.82 -11.98 -11.24
C ALA A 233 -7.15 -11.09 -10.19
N LEU A 234 -7.95 -10.43 -9.37
CA LEU A 234 -7.47 -9.77 -8.15
C LEU A 234 -6.99 -10.84 -7.18
N ASN A 235 -5.69 -10.88 -6.93
CA ASN A 235 -5.06 -11.88 -6.10
C ASN A 235 -4.89 -11.41 -4.65
N SER A 236 -4.31 -10.23 -4.49
CA SER A 236 -4.11 -9.57 -3.20
C SER A 236 -4.22 -8.06 -3.35
N LEU A 237 -4.38 -7.40 -2.24
CA LEU A 237 -4.27 -5.96 -2.13
C LEU A 237 -3.40 -5.59 -0.94
N ASN A 238 -2.72 -4.47 -1.04
CA ASN A 238 -1.91 -3.88 0.00
C ASN A 238 -2.27 -2.41 0.13
N ILE A 239 -2.28 -1.88 1.35
CA ILE A 239 -2.42 -0.45 1.59
C ILE A 239 -1.41 0.00 2.62
N GLY A 240 -0.75 1.13 2.41
CA GLY A 240 0.18 1.67 3.38
C GLY A 240 1.24 2.59 2.78
N TRP A 241 2.25 2.81 3.59
CA TRP A 241 3.35 3.70 3.32
C TRP A 241 4.54 3.00 2.69
N GLU A 242 5.10 3.61 1.65
CA GLU A 242 6.46 3.40 1.16
C GLU A 242 7.22 4.71 1.30
N VAL A 243 8.31 4.72 2.08
CA VAL A 243 9.01 5.95 2.46
C VAL A 243 10.49 5.79 2.19
N THR A 244 10.99 6.45 1.16
CA THR A 244 12.38 6.37 0.72
C THR A 244 13.18 7.65 0.99
N ASN A 245 12.51 8.70 1.45
CA ASN A 245 13.09 9.93 1.98
C ASN A 245 13.11 9.94 3.51
N VAL A 246 13.62 10.98 4.13
CA VAL A 246 13.56 11.13 5.59
C VAL A 246 12.31 11.92 5.97
N ALA A 247 11.38 11.22 6.61
CA ALA A 247 10.06 11.78 6.90
C ALA A 247 9.40 11.12 8.13
N GLU A 248 8.44 11.83 8.69
CA GLU A 248 7.46 11.32 9.65
C GLU A 248 6.07 11.45 9.02
N VAL A 249 5.41 10.33 8.75
CA VAL A 249 4.12 10.27 8.06
C VAL A 249 3.14 9.36 8.78
N GLY A 250 1.84 9.68 8.65
CA GLY A 250 0.77 8.90 9.27
C GLY A 250 -0.60 9.17 8.62
#